data_aa4ca4ff0fd380b64c10f4e25dce67ca
#
_entry.id   aa4ca4ff0fd380b64c10f4e25dce67ca
#
_cell.length_a   1.000
_cell.length_b   1.000
_cell.length_c   1.000
_cell.angle_alpha   90.00
_cell.angle_beta   90.00
_cell.angle_gamma   90.00
#
_symmetry.space_group_name_H-M   'P 1'
#
loop_
_entity.id
_entity.type
_entity.pdbx_description
1 polymer ?
#
loop_
_entity_poly.entity_id
_entity_poly.type
_entity_poly.pdbx_seq_one_letter_code
_entity_poly.pdbx_strand_id
1 'polypeptide(L)' 'MPIFEISGTKGDHRIAEHAHSLTKAQWVAASYVEYGYKVEIKEIAPLTSGSL' A
#
# COMPACT_ATOMS: atom_id res chain seq x y z
N MET A 1 14.62 4.48 -4.50
CA MET A 1 13.72 3.36 -4.62
C MET A 1 12.33 3.77 -4.21
N PRO A 2 11.33 3.47 -5.02
CA PRO A 2 9.98 3.82 -4.63
C PRO A 2 9.51 2.97 -3.46
N ILE A 3 8.71 3.57 -2.62
CA ILE A 3 8.08 2.85 -1.53
C ILE A 3 6.58 3.08 -1.64
N PHE A 4 5.84 2.00 -1.57
CA PHE A 4 4.39 2.06 -1.65
C PHE A 4 3.80 1.64 -0.32
N GLU A 5 2.81 2.39 0.11
CA GLU A 5 2.09 2.05 1.32
C GLU A 5 0.78 1.39 0.93
N ILE A 6 0.54 0.23 1.49
CA ILE A 6 -0.70 -0.49 1.28
C ILE A 6 -1.48 -0.39 2.57
N SER A 7 -2.64 0.26 2.52
CA SER A 7 -3.48 0.37 3.69
C SER A 7 -4.81 -0.31 3.42
N GLY A 8 -5.35 -0.95 4.43
CA GLY A 8 -6.60 -1.65 4.28
C GLY A 8 -7.44 -1.54 5.53
N THR A 9 -8.75 -1.62 5.34
CA THR A 9 -9.68 -1.58 6.46
C THR A 9 -10.73 -2.67 6.29
N LYS A 10 -11.13 -3.22 7.41
CA LYS A 10 -12.20 -4.21 7.44
C LYS A 10 -12.94 -4.02 8.76
N GLY A 11 -14.08 -3.35 8.68
CA GLY A 11 -14.78 -2.99 9.90
C GLY A 11 -13.90 -2.10 10.76
N ASP A 12 -13.60 -2.56 11.96
CA ASP A 12 -12.74 -1.82 12.87
C ASP A 12 -11.27 -2.15 12.72
N HIS A 13 -10.94 -3.09 11.85
CA HIS A 13 -9.55 -3.50 11.69
C HIS A 13 -8.87 -2.67 10.62
N ARG A 14 -7.63 -2.31 10.89
CA ARG A 14 -6.82 -1.57 9.94
C ARG A 14 -5.47 -2.24 9.80
N ILE A 15 -4.97 -2.26 8.57
CA ILE A 15 -3.63 -2.76 8.32
C ILE A 15 -2.89 -1.72 7.50
N ALA A 16 -1.57 -1.76 7.62
CA ALA A 16 -0.72 -0.91 6.81
C ALA A 16 0.59 -1.67 6.60
N GLU A 17 1.00 -1.75 5.34
CA GLU A 17 2.25 -2.41 4.99
C GLU A 17 2.95 -1.57 3.94
N HIS A 18 4.23 -1.86 3.76
CA HIS A 18 5.04 -1.17 2.77
C HIS A 18 5.64 -2.18 1.82
N ALA A 19 5.79 -1.76 0.58
CA ALA A 19 6.45 -2.57 -0.43
C ALA A 19 7.36 -1.68 -1.24
N HIS A 20 8.41 -2.27 -1.80
CA HIS A 20 9.41 -1.51 -2.53
C HIS A 20 9.23 -1.59 -4.03
N SER A 21 8.12 -2.13 -4.49
CA SER A 21 7.79 -2.15 -5.91
C SER A 21 6.27 -2.18 -6.03
N LEU A 22 5.79 -1.69 -7.16
CA LEU A 22 4.35 -1.69 -7.41
C LEU A 22 3.83 -3.12 -7.53
N THR A 23 4.59 -3.99 -8.16
CA THR A 23 4.18 -5.39 -8.31
C THR A 23 3.98 -6.03 -6.94
N LYS A 24 4.92 -5.79 -6.03
CA LYS A 24 4.81 -6.35 -4.70
C LYS A 24 3.62 -5.73 -3.96
N ALA A 25 3.43 -4.42 -4.12
CA ALA A 25 2.32 -3.76 -3.47
C ALA A 25 0.98 -4.33 -3.94
N GLN A 26 0.86 -4.57 -5.25
CA GLN A 26 -0.37 -5.14 -5.78
C GLN A 26 -0.60 -6.55 -5.27
N TRP A 27 0.47 -7.32 -5.12
CA TRP A 27 0.38 -8.68 -4.61
C TRP A 27 -0.12 -8.67 -3.17
N VAL A 28 0.44 -7.79 -2.36
CA VAL A 28 0.02 -7.67 -0.96
C VAL A 28 -1.44 -7.23 -0.90
N ALA A 29 -1.80 -6.22 -1.70
CA ALA A 29 -3.17 -5.72 -1.72
C ALA A 29 -4.15 -6.82 -2.08
N ALA A 30 -3.81 -7.63 -3.09
CA ALA A 30 -4.71 -8.70 -3.51
C ALA A 30 -4.95 -9.69 -2.39
N SER A 31 -3.92 -10.00 -1.61
CA SER A 31 -4.07 -10.90 -0.48
C SER A 31 -5.08 -10.37 0.52
N TYR A 32 -4.99 -9.08 0.83
CA TYR A 32 -5.91 -8.50 1.80
C TYR A 32 -7.32 -8.39 1.26
N VAL A 33 -7.46 -8.13 -0.04
CA VAL A 33 -8.78 -8.09 -0.64
C VAL A 33 -9.48 -9.43 -0.48
N GLU A 34 -8.73 -10.52 -0.60
CA GLU A 34 -9.33 -11.84 -0.42
C GLU A 34 -9.83 -12.06 0.99
N TYR A 35 -9.28 -11.36 1.95
CA TYR A 35 -9.74 -11.45 3.33
C TYR A 35 -10.87 -10.47 3.63
N GLY A 36 -11.31 -9.71 2.64
CA GLY A 36 -12.42 -8.80 2.83
C GLY A 36 -12.05 -7.38 3.17
N TYR A 37 -10.78 -7.03 3.03
CA TYR A 37 -10.34 -5.67 3.31
C TYR A 37 -10.56 -4.76 2.11
N LYS A 38 -10.85 -3.51 2.39
CA LYS A 38 -10.78 -2.46 1.38
C LYS A 38 -9.37 -1.91 1.41
N VAL A 39 -8.70 -1.94 0.27
CA VAL A 39 -7.27 -1.68 0.23
C VAL A 39 -6.98 -0.51 -0.69
N GLU A 40 -6.00 0.31 -0.30
CA GLU A 40 -5.48 1.39 -1.12
C GLU A 40 -3.97 1.28 -1.19
N ILE A 41 -3.44 1.64 -2.34
CA ILE A 41 -2.00 1.68 -2.55
C ILE A 41 -1.62 3.12 -2.83
N LYS A 42 -0.63 3.62 -2.11
CA LYS A 42 -0.18 4.99 -2.27
C LYS A 42 1.35 4.98 -2.36
N GLU A 43 1.89 5.71 -3.31
CA GLU A 43 3.33 5.87 -3.39
C GLU A 43 3.75 6.98 -2.44
N ILE A 44 4.63 6.65 -1.50
CA ILE A 44 5.03 7.61 -0.49
C ILE A 44 6.50 8.00 -0.57
N ALA A 45 7.29 7.29 -1.38
CA ALA A 45 8.69 7.63 -1.57
C ALA A 45 9.16 7.07 -2.89
N PRO A 46 10.12 7.70 -3.52
CA PRO A 46 10.64 9.01 -3.15
C PRO A 46 9.62 10.07 -3.47
N LEU A 47 9.47 11.01 -2.54
CA LEU A 47 8.58 12.10 -2.80
C LEU A 47 9.38 13.19 -3.35
N THR A 48 9.86 12.96 -4.35
CA THR A 48 10.63 13.92 -4.82
C THR A 48 10.15 15.23 -4.88
N SER A 49 9.83 15.30 -4.76
CA SER A 49 9.75 16.24 -5.01
C SER A 49 10.14 17.16 -4.90
N GLY A 50 10.36 17.15 -4.86
CA GLY A 50 10.71 17.99 -4.79
C GLY A 50 10.91 18.80 -4.86
N SER A 51 10.84 18.81 -4.87
CA SER A 51 11.05 19.56 -4.80
C SER A 51 11.37 20.37 -4.67
N LEU A 52 11.47 20.50 -4.81
CA LEU A 52 11.80 21.29 -4.57
C LEU A 52 11.98 21.80 -4.53
#